data_55432ca884650c925ff086832891bc5d
#
_entry.id   55432ca884650c925ff086832891bc5d
#
_cell.length_a   1.000
_cell.length_b   1.000
_cell.length_c   1.000
_cell.angle_alpha   90.00
_cell.angle_beta   90.00
_cell.angle_gamma   90.00
#
_symmetry.space_group_name_H-M   'P 1'
#
loop_
_entity.id
_entity.type
_entity.pdbx_description
1 polymer ?
#
loop_
_entity_poly.entity_id
_entity_poly.type
_entity_poly.pdbx_seq_one_letter_code
_entity_poly.pdbx_strand_id
1 'polypeptide(L)'
;MNDEIKEFRDGIFALRTRRFGTVAELMIEALYSFTKSHNQFHDRYDEVGHQRIEIKFSTVMKANEAVINRSNAIDQCKKANLGNRALNSTEMYEYDFDCNIQQVKRLEFDVLYYGLFFADRIAIFKMHSSEILSCFGYSDKQHKGNE
;
A
#
# COMPACT_ATOMS: atom_id res chain seq x y z
N MET A 1 -15.03 -3.58 -17.23
CA MET A 1 -14.44 -4.26 -16.04
C MET A 1 -15.46 -5.30 -15.62
N ASN A 2 -15.04 -6.56 -15.41
CA ASN A 2 -15.91 -7.62 -14.91
C ASN A 2 -16.45 -7.22 -13.52
N ASP A 3 -17.70 -7.54 -13.22
CA ASP A 3 -18.36 -7.16 -11.96
C ASP A 3 -17.63 -7.71 -10.73
N GLU A 4 -17.11 -8.93 -10.80
CA GLU A 4 -16.29 -9.55 -9.73
C GLU A 4 -15.00 -8.79 -9.44
N ILE A 5 -14.31 -8.30 -10.47
CA ILE A 5 -13.09 -7.50 -10.33
C ILE A 5 -13.43 -6.14 -9.69
N LYS A 6 -14.57 -5.57 -10.08
CA LYS A 6 -15.05 -4.32 -9.48
C LYS A 6 -15.41 -4.49 -8.01
N GLU A 7 -16.13 -5.56 -7.67
CA GLU A 7 -16.46 -5.88 -6.27
C GLU A 7 -15.22 -6.12 -5.43
N PHE A 8 -14.24 -6.87 -5.96
CA PHE A 8 -12.95 -7.08 -5.29
C PHE A 8 -12.22 -5.77 -5.03
N ARG A 9 -12.10 -4.91 -6.06
CA ARG A 9 -11.48 -3.59 -5.93
C ARG A 9 -12.18 -2.75 -4.86
N ASP A 10 -13.50 -2.63 -4.95
CA ASP A 10 -14.28 -1.80 -4.03
C ASP A 10 -14.19 -2.34 -2.59
N GLY A 11 -14.13 -3.66 -2.43
CA GLY A 11 -13.88 -4.33 -1.16
C GLY A 11 -12.50 -4.01 -0.58
N ILE A 12 -11.45 -4.10 -1.40
CA ILE A 12 -10.07 -3.76 -0.97
C ILE A 12 -9.99 -2.32 -0.49
N PHE A 13 -10.55 -1.38 -1.25
CA PHE A 13 -10.53 0.05 -0.88
C PHE A 13 -11.39 0.38 0.35
N ALA A 14 -12.36 -0.46 0.69
CA ALA A 14 -13.21 -0.31 1.87
C ALA A 14 -12.63 -0.94 3.15
N LEU A 15 -11.60 -1.79 3.04
CA LEU A 15 -11.00 -2.46 4.19
C LEU A 15 -10.29 -1.47 5.12
N ARG A 16 -10.44 -1.69 6.43
CA ARG A 16 -9.62 -1.00 7.43
C ARG A 16 -8.18 -1.54 7.41
N THR A 17 -7.23 -0.70 7.80
CA THR A 17 -5.79 -0.92 7.70
C THR A 17 -5.31 -2.32 8.09
N ARG A 18 -5.74 -2.85 9.25
CA ARG A 18 -5.31 -4.20 9.68
C ARG A 18 -5.79 -5.30 8.75
N ARG A 19 -7.06 -5.26 8.34
CA ARG A 19 -7.64 -6.29 7.46
C ARG A 19 -7.03 -6.21 6.07
N PHE A 20 -6.80 -5.01 5.60
CA PHE A 20 -6.09 -4.75 4.35
C PHE A 20 -4.67 -5.34 4.38
N GLY A 21 -3.90 -5.10 5.46
CA GLY A 21 -2.58 -5.69 5.65
C GLY A 21 -2.60 -7.22 5.62
N THR A 22 -3.58 -7.84 6.31
CA THR A 22 -3.72 -9.30 6.32
C THR A 22 -3.99 -9.86 4.91
N VAL A 23 -4.85 -9.21 4.12
CA VAL A 23 -5.09 -9.62 2.71
C VAL A 23 -3.82 -9.53 1.89
N ALA A 24 -3.06 -8.45 2.03
CA ALA A 24 -1.79 -8.25 1.34
C ALA A 24 -0.76 -9.35 1.68
N GLU A 25 -0.62 -9.68 2.96
CA GLU A 25 0.28 -10.74 3.42
C GLU A 25 -0.10 -12.11 2.86
N LEU A 26 -1.38 -12.48 2.92
CA LEU A 26 -1.87 -13.75 2.38
C LEU A 26 -1.70 -13.84 0.86
N MET A 27 -1.87 -12.72 0.17
CA MET A 27 -1.69 -12.64 -1.27
C MET A 27 -0.22 -12.90 -1.67
N ILE A 28 0.73 -12.25 -1.00
CA ILE A 28 2.17 -12.45 -1.23
C ILE A 28 2.59 -13.87 -0.85
N GLU A 29 2.10 -14.39 0.27
CA GLU A 29 2.33 -15.78 0.70
C GLU A 29 1.90 -16.76 -0.40
N ALA A 30 0.70 -16.59 -0.96
CA ALA A 30 0.19 -17.47 -2.01
C ALA A 30 0.96 -17.34 -3.34
N LEU A 31 1.38 -16.13 -3.72
CA LEU A 31 2.08 -15.88 -4.97
C LEU A 31 3.53 -16.40 -4.97
N TYR A 32 4.21 -16.34 -3.82
CA TYR A 32 5.64 -16.65 -3.72
C TYR A 32 5.94 -17.86 -2.83
N SER A 33 4.93 -18.53 -2.31
CA SER A 33 5.07 -19.72 -1.45
C SER A 33 5.92 -19.48 -0.20
N PHE A 34 5.82 -18.30 0.39
CA PHE A 34 6.50 -17.98 1.64
C PHE A 34 5.84 -18.66 2.84
N THR A 35 6.62 -18.88 3.89
CA THR A 35 6.14 -19.44 5.16
C THR A 35 5.89 -18.34 6.19
N LYS A 36 5.20 -18.69 7.28
CA LYS A 36 5.03 -17.78 8.41
C LYS A 36 6.37 -17.39 9.00
N SER A 37 6.47 -16.13 9.41
CA SER A 37 7.61 -15.66 10.21
C SER A 37 7.74 -16.45 11.53
N HIS A 38 8.99 -16.67 11.93
CA HIS A 38 9.33 -17.27 13.22
C HIS A 38 9.25 -16.28 14.39
N ASN A 39 9.03 -15.00 14.13
CA ASN A 39 8.93 -13.94 15.13
C ASN A 39 8.02 -12.80 14.66
N GLN A 40 7.88 -11.76 15.50
CA GLN A 40 6.98 -10.63 15.24
C GLN A 40 7.62 -9.46 14.45
N PHE A 41 8.90 -9.60 14.03
CA PHE A 41 9.64 -8.48 13.46
C PHE A 41 9.51 -8.36 11.95
N HIS A 42 9.13 -9.45 11.28
CA HIS A 42 8.86 -9.49 9.83
C HIS A 42 7.62 -10.35 9.55
N ASP A 43 7.02 -10.17 8.39
CA ASP A 43 5.71 -10.75 8.09
C ASP A 43 5.79 -12.22 7.64
N ARG A 44 6.78 -12.55 6.81
CA ARG A 44 6.95 -13.89 6.22
C ARG A 44 8.44 -14.27 6.13
N TYR A 45 8.69 -15.53 5.82
CA TYR A 45 10.03 -16.06 5.61
C TYR A 45 10.13 -16.83 4.28
N ASP A 46 11.20 -16.58 3.54
CA ASP A 46 11.57 -17.32 2.34
C ASP A 46 12.54 -18.43 2.73
N GLU A 47 12.05 -19.67 2.78
CA GLU A 47 12.85 -20.85 3.15
C GLU A 47 13.92 -21.19 2.11
N VAL A 48 13.71 -20.86 0.85
CA VAL A 48 14.64 -21.13 -0.25
C VAL A 48 15.77 -20.09 -0.27
N GLY A 49 15.41 -18.83 -0.20
CA GLY A 49 16.37 -17.73 -0.19
C GLY A 49 16.95 -17.41 1.19
N HIS A 50 16.44 -18.04 2.25
CA HIS A 50 16.81 -17.74 3.65
C HIS A 50 16.69 -16.25 3.99
N GLN A 51 15.56 -15.63 3.59
CA GLN A 51 15.34 -14.19 3.72
C GLN A 51 14.10 -13.89 4.57
N ARG A 52 14.23 -12.88 5.42
CA ARG A 52 13.12 -12.29 6.17
C ARG A 52 12.36 -11.33 5.25
N ILE A 53 11.06 -11.53 5.14
CA ILE A 53 10.20 -10.81 4.21
C ILE A 53 9.29 -9.85 4.97
N GLU A 54 9.32 -8.58 4.59
CA GLU A 54 8.38 -7.56 5.00
C GLU A 54 7.40 -7.27 3.86
N ILE A 55 6.12 -7.11 4.19
CA ILE A 55 5.07 -6.88 3.20
C ILE A 55 4.33 -5.59 3.55
N LYS A 56 4.36 -4.64 2.63
CA LYS A 56 3.65 -3.37 2.77
C LYS A 56 2.86 -3.09 1.50
N PHE A 57 1.57 -2.81 1.67
CA PHE A 57 0.70 -2.44 0.58
C PHE A 57 0.03 -1.11 0.85
N SER A 58 -0.25 -0.38 -0.21
CA SER A 58 -1.02 0.85 -0.18
C SER A 58 -2.06 0.85 -1.30
N THR A 59 -3.22 1.43 -1.02
CA THR A 59 -4.14 1.82 -2.08
C THR A 59 -3.65 3.12 -2.72
N VAL A 60 -3.74 3.23 -4.04
CA VAL A 60 -3.37 4.43 -4.78
C VAL A 60 -4.60 5.28 -5.00
N MET A 61 -4.64 6.43 -4.36
CA MET A 61 -5.78 7.34 -4.42
C MET A 61 -5.37 8.72 -4.92
N LYS A 62 -6.24 9.32 -5.77
CA LYS A 62 -6.07 10.72 -6.20
C LYS A 62 -5.96 11.61 -4.98
N ALA A 63 -4.93 12.45 -4.94
CA ALA A 63 -4.78 13.43 -3.89
C ALA A 63 -5.93 14.44 -3.96
N ASN A 64 -6.49 14.80 -2.81
CA ASN A 64 -7.54 15.81 -2.72
C ASN A 64 -6.99 17.01 -1.96
N GLU A 65 -6.47 17.98 -2.69
CA GLU A 65 -5.86 19.18 -2.12
C GLU A 65 -6.87 20.28 -1.78
N ALA A 66 -8.14 20.11 -2.13
CA ALA A 66 -9.16 21.13 -1.92
C ALA A 66 -9.50 21.27 -0.42
N VAL A 67 -9.20 22.43 0.13
CA VAL A 67 -9.65 22.79 1.49
C VAL A 67 -11.18 22.84 1.53
N ILE A 68 -11.78 22.07 2.44
CA ILE A 68 -13.23 22.06 2.62
C ILE A 68 -13.69 23.38 3.21
N ASN A 69 -14.69 24.00 2.58
CA ASN A 69 -15.34 25.23 3.02
C ASN A 69 -16.85 25.15 2.78
N ARG A 70 -17.59 26.18 3.18
CA ARG A 70 -19.06 26.20 3.08
C ARG A 70 -19.60 26.06 1.66
N SER A 71 -18.87 26.49 0.65
CA SER A 71 -19.33 26.48 -0.73
C SER A 71 -19.08 25.13 -1.44
N ASN A 72 -18.09 24.35 -0.98
CA ASN A 72 -17.68 23.10 -1.64
C ASN A 72 -17.91 21.84 -0.79
N ALA A 73 -18.35 21.94 0.46
CA ALA A 73 -18.45 20.83 1.40
C ALA A 73 -19.24 19.63 0.84
N ILE A 74 -20.38 19.87 0.22
CA ILE A 74 -21.24 18.81 -0.36
C ILE A 74 -20.53 18.14 -1.55
N ASP A 75 -19.93 18.92 -2.42
CA ASP A 75 -19.17 18.40 -3.57
C ASP A 75 -17.96 17.58 -3.12
N GLN A 76 -17.24 18.04 -2.10
CA GLN A 76 -16.13 17.31 -1.51
C GLN A 76 -16.58 16.00 -0.87
N CYS A 77 -17.70 15.96 -0.19
CA CYS A 77 -18.29 14.73 0.33
C CYS A 77 -18.65 13.73 -0.77
N LYS A 78 -19.23 14.19 -1.88
CA LYS A 78 -19.55 13.34 -3.02
C LYS A 78 -18.28 12.80 -3.71
N LYS A 79 -17.24 13.65 -3.86
CA LYS A 79 -15.96 13.27 -4.45
C LYS A 79 -15.12 12.35 -3.54
N ALA A 80 -15.37 12.35 -2.26
CA ALA A 80 -14.70 11.48 -1.29
C ALA A 80 -15.07 10.00 -1.41
N ASN A 81 -16.03 9.64 -2.26
CA ASN A 81 -16.34 8.24 -2.55
C ASN A 81 -15.09 7.51 -3.03
N LEU A 82 -14.75 6.39 -2.40
CA LEU A 82 -13.54 5.61 -2.69
C LEU A 82 -13.45 5.20 -4.17
N GLY A 83 -14.56 4.85 -4.79
CA GLY A 83 -14.61 4.51 -6.21
C GLY A 83 -14.21 5.66 -7.14
N ASN A 84 -14.45 6.90 -6.73
CA ASN A 84 -14.08 8.10 -7.50
C ASN A 84 -12.62 8.53 -7.23
N ARG A 85 -12.06 8.12 -6.09
CA ARG A 85 -10.68 8.47 -5.70
C ARG A 85 -9.65 7.44 -6.14
N ALA A 86 -10.06 6.21 -6.40
CA ALA A 86 -9.17 5.17 -6.87
C ALA A 86 -8.53 5.58 -8.21
N LEU A 87 -7.20 5.60 -8.26
CA LEU A 87 -6.44 5.96 -9.45
C LEU A 87 -6.26 4.76 -10.36
N ASN A 88 -6.54 4.90 -11.66
CA ASN A 88 -6.09 3.93 -12.65
C ASN A 88 -4.59 4.10 -12.90
N SER A 89 -3.90 3.01 -13.17
CA SER A 89 -2.46 3.02 -13.40
C SER A 89 -2.04 3.88 -14.61
N THR A 90 -2.94 4.04 -15.59
CA THR A 90 -2.71 4.88 -16.77
C THR A 90 -2.81 6.39 -16.47
N GLU A 91 -3.48 6.75 -15.35
CA GLU A 91 -3.69 8.14 -14.95
C GLU A 91 -2.58 8.69 -14.05
N MET A 92 -1.58 7.87 -13.70
CA MET A 92 -0.52 8.24 -12.73
C MET A 92 0.34 9.45 -13.15
N TYR A 93 0.32 9.82 -14.41
CA TYR A 93 1.01 10.99 -14.94
C TYR A 93 0.12 12.23 -15.07
N GLU A 94 -1.19 12.07 -14.85
CA GLU A 94 -2.18 13.14 -15.02
C GLU A 94 -2.66 13.70 -13.68
N TYR A 95 -2.54 12.92 -12.61
CA TYR A 95 -3.04 13.27 -11.28
C TYR A 95 -1.98 13.07 -10.21
N ASP A 96 -1.92 13.99 -9.26
CA ASP A 96 -1.23 13.75 -8.01
C ASP A 96 -1.98 12.68 -7.19
N PHE A 97 -1.24 11.83 -6.51
CA PHE A 97 -1.80 10.70 -5.78
C PHE A 97 -1.04 10.39 -4.50
N ASP A 98 -1.73 9.73 -3.57
CA ASP A 98 -1.19 9.25 -2.32
C ASP A 98 -1.01 7.72 -2.36
N CYS A 99 0.17 7.25 -1.96
CA CYS A 99 0.47 5.83 -1.81
C CYS A 99 1.48 5.59 -0.66
N ASN A 100 1.19 6.14 0.50
CA ASN A 100 2.11 6.11 1.63
C ASN A 100 2.09 4.77 2.36
N ILE A 101 3.27 4.29 2.72
CA ILE A 101 3.45 3.21 3.69
C ILE A 101 4.17 3.75 4.93
N GLN A 102 3.89 3.13 6.07
CA GLN A 102 4.44 3.53 7.36
C GLN A 102 5.24 2.39 8.00
N GLN A 103 6.12 2.74 8.93
CA GLN A 103 6.82 1.78 9.79
C GLN A 103 7.68 0.77 9.03
N VAL A 104 8.44 1.24 8.03
CA VAL A 104 9.43 0.42 7.34
C VAL A 104 10.70 0.37 8.17
N LYS A 105 10.89 -0.70 8.92
CA LYS A 105 12.05 -0.89 9.82
C LYS A 105 13.09 -1.79 9.15
N ARG A 106 13.91 -1.21 8.28
CA ARG A 106 14.84 -1.92 7.40
C ARG A 106 15.76 -2.94 8.06
N LEU A 107 16.03 -2.85 9.36
CA LEU A 107 16.87 -3.79 10.10
C LEU A 107 16.14 -5.08 10.51
N GLU A 108 14.81 -5.08 10.45
CA GLU A 108 13.98 -6.21 10.86
C GLU A 108 13.73 -7.22 9.73
N PHE A 109 14.06 -6.88 8.47
CA PHE A 109 13.86 -7.73 7.30
C PHE A 109 15.01 -7.62 6.30
N ASP A 110 15.04 -8.53 5.33
CA ASP A 110 16.03 -8.58 4.25
C ASP A 110 15.45 -8.07 2.93
N VAL A 111 14.18 -8.38 2.67
CA VAL A 111 13.47 -8.01 1.44
C VAL A 111 12.10 -7.42 1.77
N LEU A 112 11.80 -6.29 1.14
CA LEU A 112 10.49 -5.65 1.15
C LEU A 112 9.73 -6.01 -0.13
N TYR A 113 8.51 -6.49 0.03
CA TYR A 113 7.51 -6.53 -1.04
C TYR A 113 6.55 -5.37 -0.85
N TYR A 114 6.63 -4.42 -1.76
CA TYR A 114 5.79 -3.23 -1.75
C TYR A 114 4.75 -3.31 -2.86
N GLY A 115 3.49 -3.36 -2.47
CA GLY A 115 2.37 -3.46 -3.40
C GLY A 115 1.52 -2.21 -3.46
N LEU A 116 1.11 -1.84 -4.65
CA LEU A 116 0.22 -0.73 -4.95
C LEU A 116 -1.07 -1.24 -5.57
N PHE A 117 -2.19 -1.03 -4.88
CA PHE A 117 -3.53 -1.27 -5.43
C PHE A 117 -4.00 -0.05 -6.21
N PHE A 118 -3.92 -0.12 -7.52
CA PHE A 118 -4.60 0.80 -8.44
C PHE A 118 -6.06 0.36 -8.64
N ALA A 119 -6.87 1.21 -9.27
CA ALA A 119 -8.25 0.86 -9.62
C ALA A 119 -8.36 -0.29 -10.61
N ASP A 120 -7.33 -0.48 -11.45
CA ASP A 120 -7.30 -1.41 -12.59
C ASP A 120 -6.27 -2.54 -12.44
N ARG A 121 -5.29 -2.42 -11.54
CA ARG A 121 -4.23 -3.43 -11.35
C ARG A 121 -3.57 -3.36 -9.98
N ILE A 122 -2.80 -4.39 -9.68
CA ILE A 122 -1.92 -4.46 -8.52
C ILE A 122 -0.48 -4.48 -9.05
N ALA A 123 0.32 -3.50 -8.64
CA ALA A 123 1.75 -3.47 -8.94
C ALA A 123 2.53 -3.91 -7.70
N ILE A 124 3.42 -4.89 -7.84
CA ILE A 124 4.24 -5.43 -6.75
C ILE A 124 5.70 -5.17 -7.05
N PHE A 125 6.38 -4.48 -6.16
CA PHE A 125 7.80 -4.18 -6.24
C PHE A 125 8.55 -4.97 -5.18
N LYS A 126 9.74 -5.43 -5.53
CA LYS A 126 10.67 -6.12 -4.64
C LYS A 126 11.91 -5.25 -4.45
N MET A 127 12.34 -5.09 -3.20
CA MET A 127 13.50 -4.27 -2.86
C MET A 127 14.27 -4.89 -1.69
N HIS A 128 15.60 -4.92 -1.75
CA HIS A 128 16.43 -5.28 -0.61
C HIS A 128 16.46 -4.16 0.44
N SER A 129 16.52 -4.54 1.71
CA SER A 129 16.52 -3.58 2.83
C SER A 129 17.66 -2.57 2.76
N SER A 130 18.80 -2.93 2.17
CA SER A 130 19.94 -2.04 1.93
C SER A 130 19.65 -0.94 0.90
N GLU A 131 18.75 -1.15 -0.03
CA GLU A 131 18.39 -0.21 -1.09
C GLU A 131 17.41 0.86 -0.61
N ILE A 132 16.68 0.60 0.48
CA ILE A 132 15.65 1.49 1.02
C ILE A 132 16.22 2.86 1.40
N LEU A 133 17.46 2.92 1.87
CA LEU A 133 18.11 4.18 2.24
C LEU A 133 18.24 5.17 1.07
N SER A 134 18.29 4.65 -0.15
CA SER A 134 18.38 5.48 -1.37
C SER A 134 17.02 5.94 -1.89
N CYS A 135 15.91 5.45 -1.30
CA CYS A 135 14.58 5.83 -1.74
C CYS A 135 14.24 7.25 -1.34
N PHE A 136 13.74 8.02 -2.30
CA PHE A 136 13.21 9.35 -2.02
C PHE A 136 12.05 9.28 -1.01
N GLY A 137 12.11 10.12 0.01
CA GLY A 137 11.07 10.17 1.04
C GLY A 137 11.17 9.11 2.13
N TYR A 138 12.17 8.21 2.10
CA TYR A 138 12.39 7.28 3.19
C TYR A 138 12.82 8.03 4.47
N SER A 139 12.32 7.57 5.62
CA SER A 139 12.69 8.09 6.94
C SER A 139 12.69 6.97 7.96
N ASP A 140 13.76 6.86 8.75
CA ASP A 140 13.87 5.96 9.90
C ASP A 140 12.99 6.42 11.08
N LYS A 141 12.43 7.62 11.03
CA LYS A 141 11.58 8.18 12.08
C LYS A 141 10.13 7.78 11.84
N GLN A 142 9.51 7.20 12.86
CA GLN A 142 8.17 6.63 12.81
C GLN A 142 7.07 7.68 12.55
N HIS A 143 7.27 8.92 12.96
CA HIS A 143 6.35 10.03 12.75
C HIS A 143 7.15 11.29 12.38
N LYS A 144 7.02 11.73 11.12
CA LYS A 144 7.41 13.09 10.78
C LYS A 144 6.32 14.02 11.30
N GLY A 145 6.61 14.79 12.34
CA GLY A 145 5.88 15.99 12.62
C GLY A 145 4.94 15.99 13.81
N ASN A 146 5.01 15.04 14.71
CA ASN A 146 4.43 15.19 16.05
C ASN A 146 5.56 15.13 17.08
N GLU A 147 6.22 16.22 17.24
CA GLU A 147 6.86 16.62 18.46
C GLU A 147 5.87 17.46 19.26
#